data_c407a3cac113c72e713dfdf0a8964aa2
#
_entry.id   c407a3cac113c72e713dfdf0a8964aa2
#
_cell.length_a   1.000
_cell.length_b   1.000
_cell.length_c   1.000
_cell.angle_alpha   90.00
_cell.angle_beta   90.00
_cell.angle_gamma   90.00
#
_symmetry.space_group_name_H-M   'P 1'
#
loop_
_entity.id
_entity.type
_entity.pdbx_description
1 polymer ?
#
loop_
_entity_poly.entity_id
_entity_poly.type
_entity_poly.pdbx_seq_one_letter_code
_entity_poly.pdbx_strand_id
1 'polypeptide(L)'
;MEQVNAPLTNLFQNKKHLKKMLSHINKRLDRWYLPVAIKYVSLLAYLALIIAGLMAYSTDAEFLKQLRNTNIGNLIVWSYWWPAIILLAIFFGRIWCMVCPVEVVTTFFAKIGLKRKRPQWLLSGWAITIFYIIILLVGIQGFSIHRNPFFMSIYLLAIVGVSILVGTVYEKNTFCRYVCPVGYLLGLYSRLSIIGWRVKNKNVCDTCKDKSCIHKKYQYNLNFKSCGVDLYPANITDNSDCILCAGCLKTCAKYQSIKVVERPNPQLTYIGFAQDLFQLKPLKIAEMIFVMVVSGFVISEIWSEWSITDSILGIIPSAVNKFLSVKTTFVAGIVEGIIIFLILPVILWILPYTVARLSGSSLKIKDYLLYYGISFIPIIAAAHLDKAILKTTSRLPYFEHLFDDISGMTTAQKIIDGQIKLHQNPVWVNISISIMLTLVMLAGILLSIKIVQLLNVKTGFNKSSRILFLIPVVYGSIFLLMILFWRWF
;
A
#
# COMPACT_ATOMS: atom_id res chain seq x y z
N MET A 1 -5.30 -33.97 6.13
CA MET A 1 -4.90 -32.59 5.72
C MET A 1 -5.35 -32.17 4.31
N GLU A 2 -6.13 -32.95 3.59
CA GLU A 2 -6.47 -32.71 2.17
C GLU A 2 -7.83 -32.07 1.88
N GLN A 3 -8.70 -31.90 2.85
CA GLN A 3 -10.11 -31.51 2.58
C GLN A 3 -10.51 -30.05 2.91
N VAL A 4 -9.58 -29.14 3.26
CA VAL A 4 -9.92 -27.73 3.61
C VAL A 4 -9.76 -26.75 2.45
N ASN A 5 -9.37 -27.20 1.26
CA ASN A 5 -8.99 -26.30 0.13
C ASN A 5 -10.09 -26.06 -0.94
N ALA A 6 -11.33 -26.48 -0.72
CA ALA A 6 -12.28 -26.64 -1.83
C ALA A 6 -13.07 -25.40 -2.33
N PRO A 7 -13.44 -24.33 -1.62
CA PRO A 7 -14.36 -23.35 -2.24
C PRO A 7 -13.73 -22.14 -2.93
N LEU A 8 -12.49 -21.72 -2.58
CA LEU A 8 -11.85 -20.55 -3.22
C LEU A 8 -10.98 -20.87 -4.44
N THR A 9 -10.65 -22.14 -4.65
CA THR A 9 -9.84 -22.60 -5.78
C THR A 9 -10.59 -22.62 -7.12
N ASN A 10 -11.91 -22.63 -7.10
CA ASN A 10 -12.74 -22.71 -8.31
C ASN A 10 -12.94 -21.38 -9.04
N LEU A 11 -12.71 -20.23 -8.39
CA LEU A 11 -12.79 -18.91 -9.02
C LEU A 11 -11.70 -18.68 -10.09
N PHE A 12 -10.63 -19.46 -10.09
CA PHE A 12 -9.55 -19.37 -11.08
C PHE A 12 -9.30 -20.71 -11.78
N GLN A 13 -10.32 -21.32 -12.35
CA GLN A 13 -10.20 -22.58 -13.13
C GLN A 13 -9.27 -22.49 -14.35
N ASN A 14 -8.72 -21.30 -14.66
CA ASN A 14 -7.84 -21.14 -15.81
C ASN A 14 -6.34 -21.03 -15.43
N LYS A 15 -5.87 -21.87 -14.48
CA LYS A 15 -4.44 -21.93 -14.09
C LYS A 15 -3.50 -22.09 -15.30
N LYS A 16 -3.93 -22.78 -16.33
CA LYS A 16 -3.13 -23.02 -17.55
C LYS A 16 -2.96 -21.74 -18.37
N HIS A 17 -4.03 -20.96 -18.55
CA HIS A 17 -4.00 -19.69 -19.27
C HIS A 17 -3.16 -18.65 -18.54
N LEU A 18 -3.33 -18.51 -17.22
CA LEU A 18 -2.54 -17.58 -16.39
C LEU A 18 -1.05 -17.96 -16.39
N LYS A 19 -0.70 -19.24 -16.30
CA LYS A 19 0.70 -19.69 -16.43
C LYS A 19 1.29 -19.34 -17.80
N LYS A 20 0.53 -19.48 -18.88
CA LYS A 20 0.96 -19.10 -20.23
C LYS A 20 1.17 -17.58 -20.34
N MET A 21 0.25 -16.78 -19.79
CA MET A 21 0.36 -15.32 -19.74
C MET A 21 1.61 -14.87 -18.94
N LEU A 22 1.84 -15.45 -17.76
CA LEU A 22 3.03 -15.15 -16.95
C LEU A 22 4.33 -15.54 -17.66
N SER A 23 4.33 -16.62 -18.42
CA SER A 23 5.49 -17.00 -19.26
C SER A 23 5.80 -15.93 -20.32
N HIS A 24 4.78 -15.37 -20.98
CA HIS A 24 4.97 -14.26 -21.94
C HIS A 24 5.46 -12.99 -21.26
N ILE A 25 4.92 -12.66 -20.06
CA ILE A 25 5.38 -11.52 -19.27
C ILE A 25 6.84 -11.70 -18.88
N ASN A 26 7.25 -12.87 -18.39
CA ASN A 26 8.63 -13.15 -18.04
C ASN A 26 9.59 -12.99 -19.25
N LYS A 27 9.20 -13.43 -20.45
CA LYS A 27 9.96 -13.20 -21.67
C LYS A 27 10.11 -11.72 -22.03
N ARG A 28 9.07 -10.91 -21.79
CA ARG A 28 9.11 -9.45 -22.02
C ARG A 28 9.96 -8.74 -20.96
N LEU A 29 9.86 -9.18 -19.69
CA LEU A 29 10.66 -8.64 -18.60
C LEU A 29 12.16 -8.93 -18.76
N ASP A 30 12.52 -9.98 -19.48
CA ASP A 30 13.91 -10.28 -19.81
C ASP A 30 14.52 -9.25 -20.78
N ARG A 31 13.69 -8.58 -21.59
CA ARG A 31 14.12 -7.47 -22.47
C ARG A 31 14.44 -6.24 -21.62
N TRP A 32 15.69 -5.80 -21.67
CA TRP A 32 16.19 -4.74 -20.78
C TRP A 32 15.53 -3.37 -20.96
N TYR A 33 15.19 -2.99 -22.21
CA TYR A 33 14.74 -1.64 -22.56
C TYR A 33 13.30 -1.35 -22.09
N LEU A 34 12.40 -2.33 -22.08
CA LEU A 34 10.99 -2.08 -21.81
C LEU A 34 10.72 -1.55 -20.39
N PRO A 35 11.18 -2.23 -19.29
CA PRO A 35 11.01 -1.67 -17.95
C PRO A 35 11.75 -0.36 -17.74
N VAL A 36 12.88 -0.15 -18.41
CA VAL A 36 13.65 1.10 -18.32
C VAL A 36 12.89 2.24 -18.98
N ALA A 37 12.37 2.06 -20.21
CA ALA A 37 11.58 3.06 -20.90
C ALA A 37 10.35 3.49 -20.09
N ILE A 38 9.58 2.53 -19.54
CA ILE A 38 8.41 2.83 -18.72
C ILE A 38 8.80 3.66 -17.49
N LYS A 39 9.94 3.38 -16.84
CA LYS A 39 10.42 4.17 -15.69
C LYS A 39 10.69 5.63 -16.04
N TYR A 40 11.33 5.90 -17.19
CA TYR A 40 11.60 7.28 -17.62
C TYR A 40 10.32 8.01 -18.00
N VAL A 41 9.37 7.35 -18.69
CA VAL A 41 8.04 7.91 -18.95
C VAL A 41 7.32 8.23 -17.63
N SER A 42 7.34 7.32 -16.66
CA SER A 42 6.77 7.56 -15.33
C SER A 42 7.45 8.72 -14.60
N LEU A 43 8.76 8.90 -14.76
CA LEU A 43 9.48 10.03 -14.17
C LEU A 43 9.06 11.36 -14.80
N LEU A 44 8.94 11.43 -16.12
CA LEU A 44 8.46 12.63 -16.81
C LEU A 44 7.02 12.96 -16.41
N ALA A 45 6.13 11.96 -16.36
CA ALA A 45 4.76 12.15 -15.89
C ALA A 45 4.73 12.66 -14.44
N TYR A 46 5.56 12.09 -13.57
CA TYR A 46 5.65 12.50 -12.16
C TYR A 46 6.10 13.97 -12.01
N LEU A 47 7.08 14.40 -12.81
CA LEU A 47 7.54 15.80 -12.81
C LEU A 47 6.46 16.73 -13.35
N ALA A 48 5.74 16.34 -14.41
CA ALA A 48 4.62 17.12 -14.93
C ALA A 48 3.50 17.31 -13.90
N LEU A 49 3.16 16.26 -13.11
CA LEU A 49 2.16 16.36 -12.05
C LEU A 49 2.61 17.30 -10.92
N ILE A 50 3.91 17.29 -10.57
CA ILE A 50 4.47 18.25 -9.61
C ILE A 50 4.32 19.69 -10.10
N ILE A 51 4.71 19.95 -11.35
CA ILE A 51 4.63 21.29 -11.95
C ILE A 51 3.17 21.76 -11.95
N ALA A 52 2.24 20.92 -12.38
CA ALA A 52 0.81 21.24 -12.42
C ALA A 52 0.25 21.66 -11.04
N GLY A 53 0.67 20.98 -9.96
CA GLY A 53 0.22 21.36 -8.62
C GLY A 53 0.92 22.61 -8.07
N LEU A 54 2.20 22.87 -8.42
CA LEU A 54 2.88 24.11 -8.03
C LEU A 54 2.26 25.35 -8.68
N MET A 55 1.63 25.22 -9.86
CA MET A 55 0.91 26.30 -10.54
C MET A 55 -0.44 26.62 -9.90
N ALA A 56 -0.92 25.82 -8.96
CA ALA A 56 -2.26 25.89 -8.39
C ALA A 56 -2.21 26.26 -6.90
N TYR A 57 -2.11 27.54 -6.59
CA TYR A 57 -2.08 28.05 -5.22
C TYR A 57 -3.35 28.84 -4.90
N SER A 58 -3.98 28.53 -3.77
CA SER A 58 -5.06 29.30 -3.18
C SER A 58 -5.08 29.12 -1.66
N THR A 59 -5.58 30.13 -0.95
CA THR A 59 -5.84 30.10 0.50
C THR A 59 -7.33 30.01 0.82
N ASP A 60 -8.21 30.18 -0.19
CA ASP A 60 -9.64 30.06 -0.01
C ASP A 60 -10.06 28.59 0.10
N ALA A 61 -10.68 28.25 1.24
CA ALA A 61 -11.07 26.89 1.57
C ALA A 61 -12.19 26.35 0.64
N GLU A 62 -13.14 27.20 0.23
CA GLU A 62 -14.24 26.79 -0.67
C GLU A 62 -13.69 26.55 -2.09
N PHE A 63 -12.84 27.44 -2.56
CA PHE A 63 -12.18 27.27 -3.85
C PHE A 63 -11.32 25.99 -3.88
N LEU A 64 -10.57 25.72 -2.81
CA LEU A 64 -9.75 24.50 -2.69
C LEU A 64 -10.58 23.20 -2.75
N LYS A 65 -11.85 23.21 -2.34
CA LYS A 65 -12.75 22.04 -2.48
C LYS A 65 -13.00 21.68 -3.94
N GLN A 66 -13.02 22.64 -4.85
CA GLN A 66 -13.13 22.39 -6.28
C GLN A 66 -11.74 22.16 -6.90
N LEU A 67 -10.78 23.01 -6.57
CA LEU A 67 -9.44 22.96 -7.13
C LEU A 67 -8.75 21.60 -6.96
N ARG A 68 -8.93 20.92 -5.83
CA ARG A 68 -8.41 19.55 -5.62
C ARG A 68 -8.93 18.52 -6.63
N ASN A 69 -10.08 18.77 -7.24
CA ASN A 69 -10.73 17.87 -8.20
C ASN A 69 -10.49 18.28 -9.65
N THR A 70 -10.10 19.53 -9.91
CA THR A 70 -9.85 20.07 -11.25
C THR A 70 -8.37 20.16 -11.58
N ASN A 71 -7.49 20.31 -10.58
CA ASN A 71 -6.04 20.28 -10.80
C ASN A 71 -5.58 18.89 -11.22
N ILE A 72 -4.94 18.76 -12.39
CA ILE A 72 -4.52 17.48 -12.97
C ILE A 72 -3.61 16.68 -12.02
N GLY A 73 -2.65 17.37 -11.35
CA GLY A 73 -1.72 16.73 -10.42
C GLY A 73 -2.46 16.08 -9.26
N ASN A 74 -3.29 16.84 -8.56
CA ASN A 74 -4.02 16.38 -7.39
C ASN A 74 -5.06 15.30 -7.75
N LEU A 75 -5.81 15.49 -8.84
CA LEU A 75 -6.81 14.53 -9.31
C LEU A 75 -6.16 13.20 -9.70
N ILE A 76 -5.10 13.22 -10.51
CA ILE A 76 -4.42 11.99 -10.92
C ILE A 76 -3.79 11.28 -9.74
N VAL A 77 -3.06 11.99 -8.86
CA VAL A 77 -2.35 11.37 -7.74
C VAL A 77 -3.31 10.72 -6.75
N TRP A 78 -4.33 11.45 -6.30
CA TRP A 78 -5.18 10.97 -5.21
C TRP A 78 -6.39 10.15 -5.64
N SER A 79 -6.93 10.41 -6.86
CA SER A 79 -8.17 9.76 -7.30
C SER A 79 -7.97 8.62 -8.29
N TYR A 80 -6.81 8.52 -8.94
CA TYR A 80 -6.53 7.44 -9.90
C TYR A 80 -5.27 6.66 -9.57
N TRP A 81 -4.12 7.35 -9.39
CA TRP A 81 -2.86 6.67 -9.15
C TRP A 81 -2.83 5.94 -7.79
N TRP A 82 -3.21 6.62 -6.70
CA TRP A 82 -3.25 6.00 -5.37
C TRP A 82 -4.20 4.80 -5.30
N PRO A 83 -5.48 4.91 -5.75
CA PRO A 83 -6.37 3.76 -5.90
C PRO A 83 -5.80 2.61 -6.74
N ALA A 84 -5.21 2.93 -7.89
CA ALA A 84 -4.63 1.93 -8.79
C ALA A 84 -3.50 1.14 -8.12
N ILE A 85 -2.58 1.80 -7.38
CA ILE A 85 -1.47 1.08 -6.74
C ILE A 85 -1.93 0.21 -5.57
N ILE A 86 -3.00 0.58 -4.86
CA ILE A 86 -3.61 -0.27 -3.83
C ILE A 86 -4.21 -1.53 -4.46
N LEU A 87 -5.01 -1.38 -5.52
CA LEU A 87 -5.57 -2.50 -6.27
C LEU A 87 -4.46 -3.40 -6.83
N LEU A 88 -3.45 -2.81 -7.47
CA LEU A 88 -2.30 -3.56 -8.00
C LEU A 88 -1.56 -4.32 -6.91
N ALA A 89 -1.38 -3.74 -5.72
CA ALA A 89 -0.69 -4.41 -4.62
C ALA A 89 -1.47 -5.63 -4.10
N ILE A 90 -2.78 -5.51 -3.95
CA ILE A 90 -3.65 -6.59 -3.45
C ILE A 90 -3.69 -7.76 -4.44
N PHE A 91 -3.75 -7.51 -5.74
CA PHE A 91 -3.93 -8.59 -6.74
C PHE A 91 -2.63 -9.01 -7.43
N PHE A 92 -1.71 -8.07 -7.71
CA PHE A 92 -0.50 -8.30 -8.51
C PHE A 92 0.80 -8.02 -7.76
N GLY A 93 0.74 -7.78 -6.45
CA GLY A 93 1.91 -7.51 -5.64
C GLY A 93 2.52 -6.14 -5.93
N ARG A 94 3.79 -5.96 -5.59
CA ARG A 94 4.50 -4.67 -5.70
C ARG A 94 4.89 -4.29 -7.15
N ILE A 95 4.02 -4.59 -8.14
CA ILE A 95 4.35 -4.34 -9.56
C ILE A 95 4.58 -2.85 -9.85
N TRP A 96 3.91 -1.95 -9.13
CA TRP A 96 4.16 -0.51 -9.24
C TRP A 96 5.62 -0.15 -8.92
N CYS A 97 6.23 -0.81 -7.93
CA CYS A 97 7.62 -0.53 -7.55
C CYS A 97 8.62 -0.86 -8.68
N MET A 98 8.24 -1.71 -9.64
CA MET A 98 9.04 -2.00 -10.83
C MET A 98 9.20 -0.80 -11.75
N VAL A 99 8.17 0.06 -11.82
CA VAL A 99 8.11 1.22 -12.74
C VAL A 99 8.13 2.56 -12.00
N CYS A 100 8.33 2.56 -10.69
CA CYS A 100 8.28 3.74 -9.84
C CYS A 100 9.39 4.76 -10.24
N PRO A 101 9.05 6.04 -10.46
CA PRO A 101 10.01 7.07 -10.81
C PRO A 101 11.04 7.33 -9.72
N VAL A 102 10.65 7.25 -8.44
CA VAL A 102 11.55 7.47 -7.30
C VAL A 102 12.64 6.38 -7.22
N GLU A 103 12.39 5.16 -7.73
CA GLU A 103 13.41 4.11 -7.81
C GLU A 103 14.53 4.49 -8.78
N VAL A 104 14.19 5.16 -9.90
CA VAL A 104 15.18 5.66 -10.86
C VAL A 104 16.10 6.67 -10.21
N VAL A 105 15.50 7.66 -9.53
CA VAL A 105 16.24 8.72 -8.82
C VAL A 105 17.16 8.10 -7.77
N THR A 106 16.61 7.24 -6.88
CA THR A 106 17.40 6.56 -5.85
C THR A 106 18.55 5.75 -6.43
N THR A 107 18.32 5.00 -7.51
CA THR A 107 19.35 4.17 -8.16
C THR A 107 20.46 5.02 -8.77
N PHE A 108 20.11 6.14 -9.41
CA PHE A 108 21.07 7.06 -9.99
C PHE A 108 21.98 7.66 -8.93
N PHE A 109 21.40 8.21 -7.86
CA PHE A 109 22.20 8.80 -6.77
C PHE A 109 23.00 7.77 -5.97
N ALA A 110 22.49 6.55 -5.80
CA ALA A 110 23.25 5.46 -5.17
C ALA A 110 24.43 4.98 -6.03
N LYS A 111 24.38 5.17 -7.36
CA LYS A 111 25.49 4.86 -8.26
C LYS A 111 26.67 5.82 -8.06
N ILE A 112 26.42 7.12 -7.91
CA ILE A 112 27.43 8.17 -7.80
C ILE A 112 27.77 8.54 -6.35
N GLY A 113 26.93 8.16 -5.37
CA GLY A 113 27.05 8.53 -3.97
C GLY A 113 28.10 7.75 -3.18
N LEU A 114 28.07 7.92 -1.86
CA LEU A 114 29.06 7.43 -0.90
C LEU A 114 29.05 5.91 -0.68
N LYS A 115 27.96 5.22 -1.05
CA LYS A 115 27.76 3.75 -0.96
C LYS A 115 28.02 3.20 0.46
N ARG A 116 27.68 3.95 1.51
CA ARG A 116 27.84 3.50 2.90
C ARG A 116 26.95 2.31 3.19
N LYS A 117 27.40 1.42 4.06
CA LYS A 117 26.58 0.31 4.58
C LYS A 117 25.43 0.87 5.42
N ARG A 118 24.29 0.21 5.39
CA ARG A 118 23.10 0.59 6.16
C ARG A 118 23.29 0.35 7.65
N PRO A 119 22.95 1.30 8.53
CA PRO A 119 22.99 1.10 9.97
C PRO A 119 21.84 0.19 10.45
N GLN A 120 22.01 -0.45 11.60
CA GLN A 120 21.05 -1.42 12.15
C GLN A 120 19.67 -0.79 12.45
N TRP A 121 19.63 0.47 12.89
CA TRP A 121 18.37 1.16 13.16
C TRP A 121 17.50 1.30 11.90
N LEU A 122 18.12 1.48 10.74
CA LEU A 122 17.41 1.55 9.46
C LEU A 122 16.84 0.19 9.06
N LEU A 123 17.53 -0.90 9.36
CA LEU A 123 17.09 -2.27 9.08
C LEU A 123 15.96 -2.75 10.00
N SER A 124 15.75 -2.09 11.13
CA SER A 124 14.75 -2.46 12.13
C SER A 124 13.29 -2.26 11.68
N GLY A 125 13.05 -1.42 10.66
CA GLY A 125 11.72 -1.01 10.19
C GLY A 125 11.15 0.24 10.88
N TRP A 126 11.78 0.72 11.97
CA TRP A 126 11.31 1.91 12.69
C TRP A 126 11.37 3.18 11.85
N ALA A 127 12.41 3.33 11.01
CA ALA A 127 12.53 4.49 10.13
C ALA A 127 11.31 4.66 9.23
N ILE A 128 10.80 3.56 8.65
CA ILE A 128 9.60 3.60 7.81
C ILE A 128 8.36 3.96 8.62
N THR A 129 8.19 3.34 9.78
CA THR A 129 7.01 3.56 10.64
C THR A 129 6.95 5.01 11.12
N ILE A 130 8.07 5.55 11.60
CA ILE A 130 8.15 6.97 12.05
C ILE A 130 7.91 7.91 10.87
N PHE A 131 8.51 7.64 9.72
CA PHE A 131 8.31 8.48 8.53
C PHE A 131 6.85 8.47 8.07
N TYR A 132 6.17 7.32 8.14
CA TYR A 132 4.75 7.22 7.84
C TYR A 132 3.89 8.03 8.81
N ILE A 133 4.16 7.94 10.13
CA ILE A 133 3.47 8.74 11.15
C ILE A 133 3.66 10.25 10.88
N ILE A 134 4.87 10.69 10.54
CA ILE A 134 5.13 12.09 10.19
C ILE A 134 4.32 12.50 8.95
N ILE A 135 4.25 11.68 7.91
CA ILE A 135 3.44 11.98 6.72
C ILE A 135 1.96 12.11 7.08
N LEU A 136 1.44 11.24 7.93
CA LEU A 136 0.03 11.30 8.32
C LEU A 136 -0.27 12.53 9.19
N LEU A 137 0.54 12.78 10.23
CA LEU A 137 0.28 13.87 11.16
C LEU A 137 0.56 15.24 10.53
N VAL A 138 1.74 15.41 9.94
CA VAL A 138 2.16 16.70 9.38
C VAL A 138 1.62 16.91 7.97
N GLY A 139 1.75 15.90 7.09
CA GLY A 139 1.33 16.03 5.70
C GLY A 139 -0.19 15.99 5.54
N ILE A 140 -0.84 14.91 5.98
CA ILE A 140 -2.28 14.72 5.76
C ILE A 140 -3.11 15.64 6.65
N GLN A 141 -2.86 15.65 7.94
CA GLN A 141 -3.65 16.44 8.90
C GLN A 141 -3.18 17.90 9.02
N GLY A 142 -1.86 18.13 9.13
CA GLY A 142 -1.34 19.49 9.28
C GLY A 142 -1.49 20.33 8.00
N PHE A 143 -0.90 19.88 6.89
CA PHE A 143 -0.89 20.61 5.62
C PHE A 143 -2.01 20.23 4.65
N SER A 144 -2.83 19.25 4.97
CA SER A 144 -3.92 18.76 4.11
C SER A 144 -3.46 18.48 2.65
N ILE A 145 -2.31 17.82 2.49
CA ILE A 145 -1.69 17.53 1.17
C ILE A 145 -2.63 16.81 0.20
N HIS A 146 -3.64 16.10 0.71
CA HIS A 146 -4.65 15.41 -0.09
C HIS A 146 -5.76 16.34 -0.60
N ARG A 147 -5.84 17.58 -0.07
CA ARG A 147 -6.86 18.59 -0.42
C ARG A 147 -6.27 19.81 -1.12
N ASN A 148 -4.97 20.07 -0.99
CA ASN A 148 -4.29 21.22 -1.55
C ASN A 148 -3.25 20.80 -2.58
N PRO A 149 -3.44 21.12 -3.87
CA PRO A 149 -2.51 20.75 -4.95
C PRO A 149 -1.09 21.26 -4.75
N PHE A 150 -0.93 22.50 -4.25
CA PHE A 150 0.38 23.08 -4.00
C PHE A 150 1.16 22.30 -2.93
N PHE A 151 0.53 22.04 -1.77
CA PHE A 151 1.18 21.27 -0.71
C PHE A 151 1.41 19.81 -1.09
N MET A 152 0.53 19.22 -1.91
CA MET A 152 0.80 17.91 -2.51
C MET A 152 2.09 17.92 -3.32
N SER A 153 2.30 18.92 -4.17
CA SER A 153 3.52 19.02 -4.99
C SER A 153 4.78 19.21 -4.14
N ILE A 154 4.71 20.02 -3.09
CA ILE A 154 5.80 20.14 -2.11
C ILE A 154 6.09 18.79 -1.44
N TYR A 155 5.04 18.04 -1.07
CA TYR A 155 5.19 16.68 -0.51
C TYR A 155 5.88 15.73 -1.50
N LEU A 156 5.49 15.72 -2.77
CA LEU A 156 6.12 14.89 -3.80
C LEU A 156 7.60 15.28 -4.01
N LEU A 157 7.92 16.56 -4.00
CA LEU A 157 9.31 17.06 -4.04
C LEU A 157 10.10 16.63 -2.81
N ALA A 158 9.50 16.69 -1.62
CA ALA A 158 10.13 16.24 -0.37
C ALA A 158 10.48 14.74 -0.42
N ILE A 159 9.58 13.89 -0.95
CA ILE A 159 9.86 12.47 -1.16
C ILE A 159 11.05 12.26 -2.11
N VAL A 160 11.12 13.00 -3.20
CA VAL A 160 12.27 12.96 -4.10
C VAL A 160 13.54 13.42 -3.38
N GLY A 161 13.50 14.52 -2.64
CA GLY A 161 14.63 15.03 -1.85
C GLY A 161 15.15 13.99 -0.85
N VAL A 162 14.27 13.36 -0.06
CA VAL A 162 14.65 12.28 0.87
C VAL A 162 15.24 11.08 0.09
N SER A 163 14.69 10.73 -1.07
CA SER A 163 15.21 9.64 -1.89
C SER A 163 16.61 9.93 -2.45
N ILE A 164 16.89 11.18 -2.81
CA ILE A 164 18.22 11.67 -3.22
C ILE A 164 19.20 11.56 -2.04
N LEU A 165 18.84 12.10 -0.89
CA LEU A 165 19.69 12.08 0.32
C LEU A 165 20.05 10.64 0.71
N VAL A 166 19.06 9.77 0.83
CA VAL A 166 19.26 8.35 1.18
C VAL A 166 20.05 7.63 0.11
N GLY A 167 19.78 7.87 -1.18
CA GLY A 167 20.51 7.30 -2.29
C GLY A 167 21.97 7.75 -2.33
N THR A 168 22.27 9.03 -2.09
CA THR A 168 23.63 9.56 -2.05
C THR A 168 24.46 8.97 -0.91
N VAL A 169 23.84 8.73 0.25
CA VAL A 169 24.57 8.23 1.43
C VAL A 169 24.73 6.72 1.39
N TYR A 170 23.66 5.96 1.10
CA TYR A 170 23.64 4.52 1.25
C TYR A 170 23.67 3.76 -0.08
N GLU A 171 24.24 2.55 -0.04
CA GLU A 171 24.30 1.65 -1.20
C GLU A 171 22.90 1.14 -1.60
N LYS A 172 22.73 0.78 -2.88
CA LYS A 172 21.53 0.11 -3.44
C LYS A 172 20.26 0.95 -3.33
N ASN A 173 19.11 0.30 -3.44
CA ASN A 173 17.80 0.94 -3.32
C ASN A 173 17.36 1.01 -1.86
N THR A 174 18.19 1.56 -0.98
CA THR A 174 17.93 1.64 0.46
C THR A 174 16.66 2.40 0.76
N PHE A 175 16.39 3.50 0.07
CA PHE A 175 15.14 4.24 0.21
C PHE A 175 13.91 3.34 -0.01
N CYS A 176 13.88 2.60 -1.13
CA CYS A 176 12.70 1.80 -1.53
C CYS A 176 12.35 0.68 -0.54
N ARG A 177 13.33 0.18 0.21
CA ARG A 177 13.11 -0.94 1.14
C ARG A 177 12.97 -0.52 2.59
N TYR A 178 13.69 0.52 3.02
CA TYR A 178 13.86 0.83 4.43
C TYR A 178 13.39 2.22 4.84
N VAL A 179 12.95 3.05 3.88
CA VAL A 179 12.48 4.41 4.15
C VAL A 179 11.12 4.69 3.52
N CYS A 180 10.82 4.18 2.33
CA CYS A 180 9.58 4.47 1.61
C CYS A 180 8.35 3.83 2.26
N PRO A 181 7.45 4.60 2.90
CA PRO A 181 6.27 4.05 3.56
C PRO A 181 5.23 3.51 2.57
N VAL A 182 5.10 4.15 1.40
CA VAL A 182 4.23 3.64 0.32
C VAL A 182 4.70 2.24 -0.11
N GLY A 183 6.02 2.07 -0.37
CA GLY A 183 6.58 0.76 -0.70
C GLY A 183 6.34 -0.29 0.38
N TYR A 184 6.37 0.09 1.65
CA TYR A 184 6.12 -0.80 2.77
C TYR A 184 4.65 -1.22 2.86
N LEU A 185 3.72 -0.27 2.72
CA LEU A 185 2.28 -0.52 2.65
C LEU A 185 1.93 -1.48 1.51
N LEU A 186 2.46 -1.22 0.30
CA LEU A 186 2.27 -2.12 -0.84
C LEU A 186 2.87 -3.51 -0.56
N GLY A 187 3.97 -3.60 0.20
CA GLY A 187 4.56 -4.85 0.68
C GLY A 187 3.62 -5.66 1.56
N LEU A 188 2.92 -5.00 2.50
CA LEU A 188 1.93 -5.65 3.35
C LEU A 188 0.76 -6.20 2.53
N TYR A 189 0.18 -5.39 1.64
CA TYR A 189 -0.94 -5.80 0.80
C TYR A 189 -0.55 -6.84 -0.25
N SER A 190 0.71 -6.84 -0.71
CA SER A 190 1.21 -7.83 -1.66
C SER A 190 1.22 -9.27 -1.13
N ARG A 191 1.08 -9.48 0.19
CA ARG A 191 0.87 -10.81 0.77
C ARG A 191 -0.48 -11.42 0.40
N LEU A 192 -1.44 -10.60 -0.08
CA LEU A 192 -2.73 -11.04 -0.61
C LEU A 192 -2.65 -11.45 -2.08
N SER A 193 -1.63 -11.04 -2.82
CA SER A 193 -1.57 -11.14 -4.27
C SER A 193 -1.61 -12.57 -4.80
N ILE A 194 -2.10 -12.70 -6.05
CA ILE A 194 -2.20 -13.98 -6.76
C ILE A 194 -0.90 -14.40 -7.43
N ILE A 195 0.03 -13.45 -7.61
CA ILE A 195 1.34 -13.68 -8.25
C ILE A 195 2.47 -13.30 -7.32
N GLY A 196 3.62 -13.92 -7.50
CA GLY A 196 4.81 -13.65 -6.70
C GLY A 196 6.11 -13.95 -7.44
N TRP A 197 7.18 -13.37 -6.94
CA TRP A 197 8.51 -13.64 -7.45
C TRP A 197 9.10 -14.85 -6.75
N ARG A 198 9.33 -15.95 -7.48
CA ARG A 198 9.84 -17.21 -6.91
C ARG A 198 10.87 -17.84 -7.84
N VAL A 199 11.71 -18.70 -7.31
CA VAL A 199 12.59 -19.56 -8.10
C VAL A 199 11.86 -20.83 -8.56
N LYS A 200 12.16 -21.30 -9.76
CA LYS A 200 11.61 -22.56 -10.29
C LYS A 200 12.13 -23.76 -9.49
N ASN A 201 13.45 -23.79 -9.30
CA ASN A 201 14.13 -24.85 -8.61
C ASN A 201 15.18 -24.26 -7.66
N LYS A 202 15.06 -24.54 -6.37
CA LYS A 202 15.95 -24.04 -5.33
C LYS A 202 17.36 -24.62 -5.49
N ASN A 203 17.49 -25.89 -5.88
CA ASN A 203 18.78 -26.55 -6.04
C ASN A 203 19.67 -25.85 -7.08
N VAL A 204 19.07 -25.28 -8.15
CA VAL A 204 19.82 -24.49 -9.14
C VAL A 204 20.46 -23.26 -8.50
N CYS A 205 19.79 -22.63 -7.54
CA CYS A 205 20.36 -21.49 -6.80
C CYS A 205 21.41 -21.94 -5.79
N ASP A 206 21.20 -23.06 -5.10
CA ASP A 206 22.09 -23.57 -4.07
C ASP A 206 23.43 -24.01 -4.67
N THR A 207 23.40 -24.62 -5.86
CA THR A 207 24.61 -25.03 -6.61
C THR A 207 25.24 -23.91 -7.45
N CYS A 208 24.59 -22.75 -7.57
CA CYS A 208 25.05 -21.63 -8.39
C CYS A 208 26.30 -20.98 -7.78
N LYS A 209 27.46 -21.14 -8.43
CA LYS A 209 28.73 -20.51 -8.02
C LYS A 209 28.76 -19.01 -8.28
N ASP A 210 28.14 -18.55 -9.38
CA ASP A 210 28.21 -17.14 -9.83
C ASP A 210 27.46 -16.17 -8.93
N LYS A 211 26.31 -16.59 -8.39
CA LYS A 211 25.37 -15.74 -7.61
C LYS A 211 25.26 -14.31 -8.13
N SER A 212 25.35 -14.14 -9.46
CA SER A 212 25.37 -12.85 -10.15
C SER A 212 24.15 -11.99 -9.82
N CYS A 213 23.00 -12.62 -9.51
CA CYS A 213 21.75 -11.95 -9.11
C CYS A 213 21.87 -11.13 -7.81
N ILE A 214 22.88 -11.34 -6.97
CA ILE A 214 23.15 -10.58 -5.74
C ILE A 214 24.55 -9.96 -5.72
N HIS A 215 25.38 -10.24 -6.74
CA HIS A 215 26.78 -9.82 -6.74
C HIS A 215 26.93 -8.31 -6.90
N LYS A 216 27.78 -7.66 -6.08
CA LYS A 216 27.99 -6.20 -6.04
C LYS A 216 28.43 -5.61 -7.38
N LYS A 217 29.25 -6.32 -8.16
CA LYS A 217 29.73 -5.88 -9.48
C LYS A 217 28.61 -5.47 -10.46
N TYR A 218 27.43 -6.11 -10.35
CA TYR A 218 26.32 -5.89 -11.28
C TYR A 218 25.24 -4.98 -10.73
N GLN A 219 25.44 -4.39 -9.57
CA GLN A 219 24.43 -3.65 -8.81
C GLN A 219 23.87 -2.43 -9.53
N TYR A 220 24.69 -1.71 -10.27
CA TYR A 220 24.33 -0.48 -10.96
C TYR A 220 24.34 -0.61 -12.50
N ASN A 221 24.32 -1.83 -12.99
CA ASN A 221 24.26 -2.07 -14.43
C ASN A 221 22.83 -1.80 -14.95
N LEU A 222 22.67 -1.04 -16.03
CA LEU A 222 21.37 -0.69 -16.59
C LEU A 222 20.65 -1.90 -17.21
N ASN A 223 21.42 -2.78 -17.88
CA ASN A 223 20.85 -3.89 -18.66
C ASN A 223 20.50 -5.10 -17.80
N PHE A 224 21.32 -5.38 -16.77
CA PHE A 224 21.20 -6.57 -15.93
C PHE A 224 21.75 -6.27 -14.53
N LYS A 225 20.97 -5.58 -13.71
CA LYS A 225 21.38 -5.26 -12.35
C LYS A 225 21.11 -6.40 -11.38
N SER A 226 22.01 -6.61 -10.43
CA SER A 226 21.76 -7.47 -9.28
C SER A 226 20.67 -6.89 -8.37
N CYS A 227 20.20 -7.68 -7.40
CA CYS A 227 19.09 -7.26 -6.53
C CYS A 227 19.42 -5.96 -5.77
N GLY A 228 18.63 -4.90 -6.05
CA GLY A 228 18.77 -3.59 -5.42
C GLY A 228 18.31 -3.53 -3.97
N VAL A 229 17.56 -4.54 -3.51
CA VAL A 229 16.99 -4.61 -2.15
C VAL A 229 17.56 -5.76 -1.31
N ASP A 230 18.70 -6.32 -1.69
CA ASP A 230 19.42 -7.38 -0.96
C ASP A 230 18.62 -8.65 -0.68
N LEU A 231 17.81 -9.08 -1.63
CA LEU A 231 17.12 -10.37 -1.53
C LEU A 231 17.80 -11.41 -2.39
N TYR A 232 18.20 -12.51 -1.77
CA TYR A 232 18.61 -13.69 -2.52
C TYR A 232 17.34 -14.40 -3.02
N PRO A 233 17.18 -14.59 -4.35
CA PRO A 233 15.93 -15.09 -4.91
C PRO A 233 15.47 -16.44 -4.33
N ALA A 234 16.39 -17.34 -3.99
CA ALA A 234 16.06 -18.63 -3.39
C ALA A 234 15.44 -18.53 -1.99
N ASN A 235 15.65 -17.41 -1.30
CA ASN A 235 15.15 -17.17 0.05
C ASN A 235 13.85 -16.34 0.07
N ILE A 236 13.33 -15.94 -1.09
CA ILE A 236 12.07 -15.20 -1.18
C ILE A 236 10.91 -16.16 -0.92
N THR A 237 10.29 -16.03 0.24
CA THR A 237 9.17 -16.85 0.67
C THR A 237 7.83 -16.10 0.54
N ASP A 238 7.85 -14.77 0.60
CA ASP A 238 6.68 -13.90 0.43
C ASP A 238 7.02 -12.65 -0.39
N ASN A 239 6.00 -11.88 -0.74
CA ASN A 239 6.12 -10.71 -1.61
C ASN A 239 6.47 -9.41 -0.88
N SER A 240 6.49 -9.39 0.45
CA SER A 240 6.56 -8.15 1.24
C SER A 240 7.77 -7.27 0.91
N ASP A 241 8.94 -7.89 0.73
CA ASP A 241 10.20 -7.18 0.51
C ASP A 241 10.60 -7.06 -0.98
N CYS A 242 10.05 -7.90 -1.85
CA CYS A 242 10.43 -7.93 -3.27
C CYS A 242 9.72 -6.85 -4.07
N ILE A 243 10.47 -5.95 -4.72
CA ILE A 243 9.93 -4.86 -5.57
C ILE A 243 9.63 -5.31 -7.01
N LEU A 244 9.65 -6.59 -7.29
CA LEU A 244 9.36 -7.21 -8.60
C LEU A 244 10.17 -6.64 -9.79
N CYS A 245 11.33 -6.05 -9.56
CA CYS A 245 12.11 -5.30 -10.58
C CYS A 245 12.71 -6.18 -11.71
N ALA A 246 12.54 -7.50 -11.66
CA ALA A 246 13.08 -8.47 -12.60
C ALA A 246 14.62 -8.47 -12.76
N GLY A 247 15.37 -7.73 -11.94
CA GLY A 247 16.83 -7.66 -12.02
C GLY A 247 17.51 -9.03 -11.90
N CYS A 248 17.08 -9.85 -10.95
CA CYS A 248 17.61 -11.20 -10.74
C CYS A 248 17.29 -12.17 -11.91
N LEU A 249 16.16 -12.00 -12.61
CA LEU A 249 15.82 -12.76 -13.83
C LEU A 249 16.87 -12.46 -14.92
N LYS A 250 17.06 -11.18 -15.25
CA LYS A 250 17.98 -10.72 -16.30
C LYS A 250 19.43 -11.12 -16.01
N THR A 251 19.86 -10.96 -14.76
CA THR A 251 21.23 -11.30 -14.36
C THR A 251 21.43 -12.82 -14.41
N CYS A 252 20.44 -13.61 -14.02
CA CYS A 252 20.51 -15.06 -14.11
C CYS A 252 20.54 -15.55 -15.56
N ALA A 253 19.79 -14.93 -16.46
CA ALA A 253 19.80 -15.24 -17.89
C ALA A 253 21.13 -14.88 -18.56
N LYS A 254 21.74 -13.73 -18.21
CA LYS A 254 22.95 -13.21 -18.82
C LYS A 254 24.20 -14.00 -18.43
N TYR A 255 24.31 -14.44 -17.17
CA TYR A 255 25.49 -15.12 -16.63
C TYR A 255 25.29 -16.63 -16.54
N GLN A 256 25.11 -17.25 -17.69
CA GLN A 256 25.05 -18.71 -17.82
C GLN A 256 26.46 -19.28 -17.96
N SER A 257 27.26 -19.29 -16.91
CA SER A 257 28.62 -19.84 -16.96
C SER A 257 28.67 -21.38 -16.99
N ILE A 258 27.54 -22.04 -16.71
CA ILE A 258 27.40 -23.51 -16.77
C ILE A 258 26.11 -23.79 -17.54
N LYS A 259 26.09 -24.81 -18.39
CA LYS A 259 24.91 -25.35 -19.09
C LYS A 259 23.88 -25.89 -18.08
N VAL A 260 23.24 -24.99 -17.31
CA VAL A 260 22.14 -25.35 -16.43
C VAL A 260 20.87 -25.17 -17.25
N VAL A 261 20.18 -26.27 -17.53
CA VAL A 261 19.00 -26.36 -18.39
C VAL A 261 17.82 -25.48 -17.91
N GLU A 262 17.83 -25.00 -16.65
CA GLU A 262 16.71 -24.31 -16.03
C GLU A 262 16.90 -22.80 -15.81
N ARG A 263 17.89 -22.17 -16.43
CA ARG A 263 18.04 -20.71 -16.38
C ARG A 263 17.22 -20.01 -17.50
N PRO A 264 16.63 -18.85 -17.22
CA PRO A 264 16.63 -18.12 -15.96
C PRO A 264 15.73 -18.78 -14.91
N ASN A 265 16.23 -18.91 -13.67
CA ASN A 265 15.52 -19.59 -12.58
C ASN A 265 14.52 -18.69 -11.83
N PRO A 266 14.89 -17.44 -11.40
CA PRO A 266 13.91 -16.52 -10.77
C PRO A 266 12.90 -16.00 -11.78
N GLN A 267 11.62 -16.03 -11.43
CA GLN A 267 10.55 -15.58 -12.34
C GLN A 267 9.29 -15.15 -11.59
N LEU A 268 8.41 -14.45 -12.29
CA LEU A 268 7.06 -14.18 -11.83
C LEU A 268 6.21 -15.45 -11.98
N THR A 269 5.58 -15.90 -10.88
CA THR A 269 4.79 -17.14 -10.83
C THR A 269 3.42 -16.90 -10.23
N TYR A 270 2.47 -17.75 -10.57
CA TYR A 270 1.19 -17.84 -9.87
C TYR A 270 1.42 -18.53 -8.52
N ILE A 271 1.00 -17.88 -7.43
CA ILE A 271 1.09 -18.42 -6.06
C ILE A 271 -0.28 -18.70 -5.46
N GLY A 272 -1.34 -18.04 -5.93
CA GLY A 272 -2.69 -18.11 -5.37
C GLY A 272 -2.98 -16.95 -4.42
N PHE A 273 -4.24 -16.55 -4.31
CA PHE A 273 -4.66 -15.40 -3.49
C PHE A 273 -4.38 -15.65 -2.01
N ALA A 274 -3.77 -14.69 -1.34
CA ALA A 274 -3.43 -14.66 0.08
C ALA A 274 -2.49 -15.80 0.58
N GLN A 275 -1.84 -16.58 -0.32
CA GLN A 275 -1.00 -17.69 0.10
C GLN A 275 0.22 -17.26 0.93
N ASP A 276 0.78 -16.08 0.65
CA ASP A 276 1.88 -15.54 1.45
C ASP A 276 1.42 -15.13 2.86
N LEU A 277 0.17 -14.69 3.02
CA LEU A 277 -0.42 -14.36 4.30
C LEU A 277 -0.73 -15.61 5.13
N PHE A 278 -1.16 -16.72 4.48
CA PHE A 278 -1.40 -18.00 5.13
C PHE A 278 -0.13 -18.72 5.66
N GLN A 279 1.06 -18.20 5.37
CA GLN A 279 2.28 -18.66 6.04
C GLN A 279 2.30 -18.30 7.54
N LEU A 280 1.41 -17.40 7.99
CA LEU A 280 1.21 -17.01 9.38
C LEU A 280 2.53 -16.62 10.08
N LYS A 281 3.37 -15.84 9.40
CA LYS A 281 4.59 -15.30 9.99
C LYS A 281 4.25 -14.16 10.94
N PRO A 282 4.74 -14.16 12.19
CA PRO A 282 4.48 -13.07 13.12
C PRO A 282 5.03 -11.75 12.57
N LEU A 283 4.33 -10.67 12.85
CA LEU A 283 4.78 -9.32 12.53
C LEU A 283 5.99 -8.94 13.40
N LYS A 284 6.89 -8.11 12.88
CA LYS A 284 7.88 -7.43 13.71
C LYS A 284 7.19 -6.28 14.46
N ILE A 285 7.77 -5.82 15.60
CA ILE A 285 7.15 -4.76 16.40
C ILE A 285 6.91 -3.48 15.57
N ALA A 286 7.90 -3.02 14.82
CA ALA A 286 7.75 -1.85 13.97
C ALA A 286 6.68 -2.05 12.87
N GLU A 287 6.60 -3.25 12.29
CA GLU A 287 5.59 -3.63 11.30
C GLU A 287 4.18 -3.66 11.91
N MET A 288 4.04 -4.19 13.10
CA MET A 288 2.77 -4.24 13.84
C MET A 288 2.26 -2.81 14.11
N ILE A 289 3.13 -1.92 14.61
CA ILE A 289 2.76 -0.51 14.83
C ILE A 289 2.42 0.18 13.51
N PHE A 290 3.15 -0.09 12.44
CA PHE A 290 2.81 0.43 11.12
C PHE A 290 1.41 0.00 10.68
N VAL A 291 1.05 -1.28 10.82
CA VAL A 291 -0.29 -1.80 10.48
C VAL A 291 -1.37 -1.15 11.35
N MET A 292 -1.11 -0.94 12.65
CA MET A 292 -2.02 -0.22 13.54
C MET A 292 -2.28 1.21 13.07
N VAL A 293 -1.23 1.94 12.70
CA VAL A 293 -1.35 3.31 12.18
C VAL A 293 -2.10 3.35 10.85
N VAL A 294 -1.83 2.40 9.94
CA VAL A 294 -2.61 2.24 8.70
C VAL A 294 -4.08 1.97 9.00
N SER A 295 -4.36 1.16 10.02
CA SER A 295 -5.72 0.88 10.50
C SER A 295 -6.47 2.16 10.88
N GLY A 296 -5.85 3.04 11.68
CA GLY A 296 -6.44 4.34 12.03
C GLY A 296 -6.65 5.26 10.83
N PHE A 297 -5.67 5.31 9.92
CA PHE A 297 -5.79 6.07 8.68
C PHE A 297 -6.97 5.60 7.83
N VAL A 298 -7.11 4.29 7.64
CA VAL A 298 -8.19 3.71 6.81
C VAL A 298 -9.57 3.91 7.46
N ILE A 299 -9.67 3.84 8.80
CA ILE A 299 -10.91 4.18 9.52
C ILE A 299 -11.30 5.63 9.20
N SER A 300 -10.38 6.57 9.36
CA SER A 300 -10.63 7.99 9.06
C SER A 300 -11.08 8.19 7.61
N GLU A 301 -10.38 7.56 6.66
CA GLU A 301 -10.68 7.70 5.23
C GLU A 301 -12.06 7.17 4.83
N ILE A 302 -12.53 6.08 5.45
CA ILE A 302 -13.85 5.50 5.16
C ILE A 302 -14.96 6.24 5.92
N TRP A 303 -14.76 6.51 7.22
CA TRP A 303 -15.77 7.12 8.07
C TRP A 303 -16.05 8.59 7.70
N SER A 304 -15.09 9.29 7.09
CA SER A 304 -15.29 10.65 6.56
C SER A 304 -16.15 10.73 5.30
N GLU A 305 -16.54 9.59 4.71
CA GLU A 305 -17.46 9.59 3.55
C GLU A 305 -18.93 9.79 3.94
N TRP A 306 -19.30 9.48 5.17
CA TRP A 306 -20.64 9.65 5.69
C TRP A 306 -20.64 10.69 6.82
N SER A 307 -21.49 11.73 6.71
CA SER A 307 -21.53 12.86 7.65
C SER A 307 -21.77 12.45 9.11
N ILE A 308 -22.54 11.39 9.35
CA ILE A 308 -22.81 10.88 10.70
C ILE A 308 -21.53 10.31 11.32
N THR A 309 -20.83 9.43 10.60
CA THR A 309 -19.60 8.82 11.10
C THR A 309 -18.46 9.82 11.19
N ASP A 310 -18.38 10.78 10.27
CA ASP A 310 -17.40 11.89 10.32
C ASP A 310 -17.62 12.73 11.59
N SER A 311 -18.88 13.06 11.90
CA SER A 311 -19.23 13.77 13.14
C SER A 311 -18.84 13.00 14.40
N ILE A 312 -19.08 11.67 14.42
CA ILE A 312 -18.67 10.80 15.54
C ILE A 312 -17.16 10.80 15.73
N LEU A 313 -16.38 10.68 14.64
CA LEU A 313 -14.91 10.76 14.71
C LEU A 313 -14.43 12.12 15.24
N GLY A 314 -15.13 13.19 14.92
CA GLY A 314 -14.80 14.55 15.33
C GLY A 314 -15.11 14.89 16.80
N ILE A 315 -15.95 14.10 17.53
CA ILE A 315 -16.37 14.42 18.90
C ILE A 315 -15.18 14.56 19.83
N ILE A 316 -14.33 13.55 19.93
CA ILE A 316 -13.19 13.53 20.85
C ILE A 316 -12.13 14.56 20.43
N PRO A 317 -11.67 14.61 19.18
CA PRO A 317 -10.73 15.62 18.73
C PRO A 317 -11.20 17.05 18.98
N SER A 318 -12.47 17.36 18.69
CA SER A 318 -13.05 18.69 18.93
C SER A 318 -13.08 19.06 20.41
N ALA A 319 -13.46 18.12 21.28
CA ALA A 319 -13.45 18.31 22.72
C ALA A 319 -12.02 18.57 23.26
N VAL A 320 -11.04 17.81 22.79
CA VAL A 320 -9.63 17.97 23.19
C VAL A 320 -9.07 19.29 22.67
N ASN A 321 -9.33 19.66 21.42
CA ASN A 321 -8.90 20.95 20.85
C ASN A 321 -9.49 22.15 21.60
N LYS A 322 -10.75 22.05 22.00
CA LYS A 322 -11.42 23.07 22.84
C LYS A 322 -10.77 23.15 24.22
N PHE A 323 -10.54 22.00 24.86
CA PHE A 323 -9.89 21.94 26.19
C PHE A 323 -8.48 22.53 26.18
N LEU A 324 -7.68 22.22 25.14
CA LEU A 324 -6.32 22.74 24.97
C LEU A 324 -6.28 24.16 24.41
N SER A 325 -7.44 24.77 24.14
CA SER A 325 -7.53 26.12 23.54
C SER A 325 -6.69 26.29 22.27
N VAL A 326 -6.69 25.30 21.41
CA VAL A 326 -5.87 25.27 20.18
C VAL A 326 -6.36 26.35 19.20
N LYS A 327 -5.45 27.25 18.80
CA LYS A 327 -5.78 28.42 17.97
C LYS A 327 -5.56 28.21 16.47
N THR A 328 -4.66 27.30 16.11
CA THR A 328 -4.28 27.10 14.70
C THR A 328 -4.86 25.80 14.13
N THR A 329 -5.34 25.86 12.89
CA THR A 329 -5.85 24.67 12.17
C THR A 329 -4.81 23.58 12.01
N PHE A 330 -3.54 23.96 11.86
CA PHE A 330 -2.42 23.02 11.76
C PHE A 330 -2.27 22.17 13.04
N VAL A 331 -2.24 22.81 14.22
CA VAL A 331 -2.12 22.09 15.49
C VAL A 331 -3.38 21.28 15.79
N ALA A 332 -4.56 21.83 15.48
CA ALA A 332 -5.83 21.12 15.63
C ALA A 332 -5.86 19.84 14.80
N GLY A 333 -5.38 19.89 13.56
CA GLY A 333 -5.25 18.70 12.71
C GLY A 333 -4.27 17.67 13.26
N ILE A 334 -3.12 18.09 13.79
CA ILE A 334 -2.17 17.16 14.44
C ILE A 334 -2.81 16.46 15.65
N VAL A 335 -3.52 17.17 16.51
CA VAL A 335 -4.24 16.59 17.66
C VAL A 335 -5.27 15.57 17.19
N GLU A 336 -6.06 15.91 16.18
CA GLU A 336 -7.00 15.00 15.54
C GLU A 336 -6.30 13.75 15.00
N GLY A 337 -5.20 13.92 14.27
CA GLY A 337 -4.40 12.82 13.75
C GLY A 337 -3.83 11.91 14.83
N ILE A 338 -3.35 12.44 15.95
CA ILE A 338 -2.88 11.65 17.08
C ILE A 338 -4.01 10.78 17.64
N ILE A 339 -5.20 11.36 17.82
CA ILE A 339 -6.35 10.66 18.38
C ILE A 339 -6.81 9.55 17.41
N ILE A 340 -6.99 9.87 16.12
CA ILE A 340 -7.58 8.96 15.13
C ILE A 340 -6.57 7.94 14.61
N PHE A 341 -5.31 8.34 14.36
CA PHE A 341 -4.33 7.45 13.73
C PHE A 341 -3.50 6.64 14.74
N LEU A 342 -3.37 7.11 15.98
CA LEU A 342 -2.54 6.44 16.99
C LEU A 342 -3.39 5.86 18.13
N ILE A 343 -4.25 6.66 18.78
CA ILE A 343 -4.98 6.23 19.97
C ILE A 343 -6.13 5.29 19.62
N LEU A 344 -7.00 5.67 18.69
CA LEU A 344 -8.17 4.88 18.30
C LEU A 344 -7.81 3.45 17.86
N PRO A 345 -6.84 3.22 16.95
CA PRO A 345 -6.51 1.86 16.56
C PRO A 345 -5.91 1.04 17.70
N VAL A 346 -5.16 1.64 18.62
CA VAL A 346 -4.67 0.93 19.82
C VAL A 346 -5.83 0.39 20.63
N ILE A 347 -6.85 1.22 20.88
CA ILE A 347 -8.06 0.81 21.62
C ILE A 347 -8.77 -0.34 20.88
N LEU A 348 -9.02 -0.19 19.58
CA LEU A 348 -9.72 -1.20 18.78
C LEU A 348 -8.95 -2.53 18.67
N TRP A 349 -7.64 -2.47 18.62
CA TRP A 349 -6.81 -3.69 18.54
C TRP A 349 -6.68 -4.40 19.88
N ILE A 350 -6.67 -3.65 21.00
CA ILE A 350 -6.56 -4.23 22.33
C ILE A 350 -7.90 -4.80 22.82
N LEU A 351 -9.04 -4.28 22.36
CA LEU A 351 -10.36 -4.71 22.80
C LEU A 351 -10.60 -6.23 22.70
N PRO A 352 -10.35 -6.93 21.56
CA PRO A 352 -10.50 -8.38 21.48
C PRO A 352 -9.58 -9.14 22.44
N TYR A 353 -8.38 -8.63 22.68
CA TYR A 353 -7.44 -9.21 23.65
C TYR A 353 -7.95 -9.09 25.09
N THR A 354 -8.46 -7.92 25.49
CA THR A 354 -8.99 -7.71 26.84
C THR A 354 -10.18 -8.64 27.14
N VAL A 355 -11.11 -8.77 26.17
CA VAL A 355 -12.23 -9.70 26.28
C VAL A 355 -11.75 -11.15 26.39
N ALA A 356 -10.77 -11.56 25.57
CA ALA A 356 -10.19 -12.89 25.64
C ALA A 356 -9.50 -13.14 27.00
N ARG A 357 -8.79 -12.14 27.53
CA ARG A 357 -8.11 -12.23 28.83
C ARG A 357 -9.09 -12.36 29.99
N LEU A 358 -10.15 -11.57 29.99
CA LEU A 358 -11.24 -11.65 30.97
C LEU A 358 -11.96 -13.01 30.93
N SER A 359 -12.00 -13.67 29.79
CA SER A 359 -12.57 -15.00 29.58
C SER A 359 -11.60 -16.14 29.87
N GLY A 360 -10.46 -15.88 30.56
CA GLY A 360 -9.51 -16.88 30.99
C GLY A 360 -8.44 -17.31 30.01
N SER A 361 -8.20 -16.53 28.94
CA SER A 361 -7.08 -16.80 28.03
C SER A 361 -5.73 -16.54 28.70
N SER A 362 -4.77 -17.45 28.52
CA SER A 362 -3.38 -17.31 28.98
C SER A 362 -2.48 -16.58 28.01
N LEU A 363 -3.01 -16.12 26.87
CA LEU A 363 -2.25 -15.45 25.80
C LEU A 363 -1.59 -14.16 26.32
N LYS A 364 -0.29 -14.00 26.05
CA LYS A 364 0.43 -12.74 26.37
C LYS A 364 0.11 -11.69 25.33
N ILE A 365 -0.01 -10.42 25.74
CA ILE A 365 -0.31 -9.29 24.86
C ILE A 365 0.68 -9.16 23.68
N LYS A 366 1.96 -9.40 23.95
CA LYS A 366 3.00 -9.37 22.89
C LYS A 366 2.73 -10.43 21.82
N ASP A 367 2.42 -11.66 22.23
CA ASP A 367 2.15 -12.75 21.30
C ASP A 367 0.85 -12.50 20.54
N TYR A 368 -0.19 -11.99 21.23
CA TYR A 368 -1.42 -11.55 20.58
C TYR A 368 -1.14 -10.53 19.47
N LEU A 369 -0.47 -9.41 19.79
CA LEU A 369 -0.22 -8.34 18.83
C LEU A 369 0.63 -8.79 17.64
N LEU A 370 1.66 -9.61 17.85
CA LEU A 370 2.55 -10.05 16.79
C LEU A 370 1.97 -11.15 15.91
N TYR A 371 1.23 -12.11 16.46
CA TYR A 371 0.65 -13.22 15.70
C TYR A 371 -0.73 -12.86 15.14
N TYR A 372 -1.65 -12.37 15.98
CA TYR A 372 -3.02 -12.05 15.55
C TYR A 372 -3.13 -10.70 14.84
N GLY A 373 -2.13 -9.83 14.96
CA GLY A 373 -2.03 -8.60 14.14
C GLY A 373 -2.13 -8.83 12.63
N ILE A 374 -1.72 -10.03 12.15
CA ILE A 374 -1.86 -10.42 10.74
C ILE A 374 -3.33 -10.47 10.30
N SER A 375 -4.26 -10.83 11.19
CA SER A 375 -5.68 -10.97 10.85
C SER A 375 -6.38 -9.64 10.57
N PHE A 376 -5.81 -8.51 10.99
CA PHE A 376 -6.33 -7.19 10.64
C PHE A 376 -6.00 -6.78 9.19
N ILE A 377 -4.91 -7.30 8.60
CA ILE A 377 -4.44 -6.91 7.26
C ILE A 377 -5.51 -7.07 6.17
N PRO A 378 -6.27 -8.19 6.07
CA PRO A 378 -7.30 -8.33 5.04
C PRO A 378 -8.43 -7.32 5.17
N ILE A 379 -8.85 -6.99 6.39
CA ILE A 379 -9.93 -6.02 6.65
C ILE A 379 -9.46 -4.63 6.27
N ILE A 380 -8.25 -4.25 6.70
CA ILE A 380 -7.63 -2.96 6.37
C ILE A 380 -7.45 -2.82 4.85
N ALA A 381 -6.99 -3.88 4.19
CA ALA A 381 -6.81 -3.88 2.74
C ALA A 381 -8.15 -3.77 2.00
N ALA A 382 -9.20 -4.46 2.48
CA ALA A 382 -10.55 -4.35 1.93
C ALA A 382 -11.11 -2.93 2.08
N ALA A 383 -11.07 -2.37 3.29
CA ALA A 383 -11.52 -1.01 3.55
C ALA A 383 -10.74 0.04 2.74
N HIS A 384 -9.41 -0.14 2.60
CA HIS A 384 -8.60 0.75 1.75
C HIS A 384 -8.97 0.62 0.26
N LEU A 385 -9.30 -0.59 -0.20
CA LEU A 385 -9.80 -0.81 -1.57
C LEU A 385 -11.17 -0.18 -1.77
N ASP A 386 -12.07 -0.27 -0.78
CA ASP A 386 -13.37 0.39 -0.80
C ASP A 386 -13.21 1.92 -0.93
N LYS A 387 -12.33 2.52 -0.14
CA LYS A 387 -12.00 3.94 -0.28
C LYS A 387 -11.43 4.26 -1.67
N ALA A 388 -10.56 3.40 -2.20
CA ALA A 388 -10.01 3.56 -3.54
C ALA A 388 -11.11 3.58 -4.61
N ILE A 389 -12.07 2.66 -4.53
CA ILE A 389 -13.23 2.58 -5.44
C ILE A 389 -14.09 3.84 -5.33
N LEU A 390 -14.44 4.24 -4.11
CA LEU A 390 -15.25 5.45 -3.86
C LEU A 390 -14.57 6.70 -4.41
N LYS A 391 -13.28 6.85 -4.14
CA LYS A 391 -12.53 8.04 -4.56
C LYS A 391 -12.41 8.15 -6.07
N THR A 392 -12.13 7.04 -6.75
CA THR A 392 -12.06 7.00 -8.21
C THR A 392 -13.41 7.29 -8.84
N THR A 393 -14.48 6.62 -8.41
CA THR A 393 -15.81 6.73 -9.01
C THR A 393 -16.47 8.08 -8.76
N SER A 394 -16.28 8.67 -7.58
CA SER A 394 -16.81 10.02 -7.27
C SER A 394 -16.13 11.15 -8.04
N ARG A 395 -14.98 10.90 -8.66
CA ARG A 395 -14.21 11.89 -9.43
C ARG A 395 -14.30 11.69 -10.95
N LEU A 396 -15.02 10.67 -11.42
CA LEU A 396 -15.23 10.44 -12.86
C LEU A 396 -15.79 11.67 -13.60
N PRO A 397 -16.77 12.45 -13.05
CA PRO A 397 -17.27 13.64 -13.73
C PRO A 397 -16.23 14.73 -14.02
N TYR A 398 -15.16 14.78 -13.24
CA TYR A 398 -14.09 15.76 -13.44
C TYR A 398 -13.11 15.35 -14.54
N PHE A 399 -13.12 14.07 -14.94
CA PHE A 399 -12.18 13.54 -15.91
C PHE A 399 -12.35 14.17 -17.31
N GLU A 400 -13.56 14.55 -17.67
CA GLU A 400 -13.88 15.22 -18.93
C GLU A 400 -13.16 16.56 -19.06
N HIS A 401 -12.90 17.23 -17.92
CA HIS A 401 -12.27 18.55 -17.85
C HIS A 401 -10.77 18.49 -17.49
N LEU A 402 -10.16 17.30 -17.50
CA LEU A 402 -8.79 17.08 -17.04
C LEU A 402 -7.75 17.88 -17.83
N PHE A 403 -7.98 18.06 -19.13
CA PHE A 403 -7.06 18.71 -20.06
C PHE A 403 -7.47 20.13 -20.47
N ASP A 404 -8.61 20.64 -19.96
CA ASP A 404 -9.06 21.99 -20.27
C ASP A 404 -8.15 23.06 -19.64
N ASP A 405 -7.65 22.76 -18.43
CA ASP A 405 -6.73 23.62 -17.69
C ASP A 405 -5.84 22.75 -16.77
N ILE A 406 -4.56 22.67 -17.09
CA ILE A 406 -3.58 21.86 -16.33
C ILE A 406 -3.51 22.28 -14.85
N SER A 407 -3.59 23.61 -14.59
CA SER A 407 -3.63 24.14 -13.22
C SER A 407 -4.94 23.84 -12.50
N GLY A 408 -6.04 23.69 -13.22
CA GLY A 408 -7.39 23.50 -12.73
C GLY A 408 -8.03 24.75 -12.13
N MET A 409 -7.33 25.88 -12.11
CA MET A 409 -7.80 27.13 -11.50
C MET A 409 -9.02 27.71 -12.23
N THR A 410 -8.91 27.81 -13.55
CA THR A 410 -9.99 28.32 -14.41
C THR A 410 -11.19 27.39 -14.42
N THR A 411 -10.95 26.08 -14.48
CA THR A 411 -12.01 25.06 -14.46
C THR A 411 -12.74 25.07 -13.12
N ALA A 412 -12.01 25.17 -11.99
CA ALA A 412 -12.61 25.30 -10.67
C ALA A 412 -13.52 26.52 -10.57
N GLN A 413 -13.09 27.68 -11.09
CA GLN A 413 -13.88 28.90 -11.10
C GLN A 413 -15.16 28.75 -11.94
N LYS A 414 -15.06 28.21 -13.14
CA LYS A 414 -16.22 27.95 -14.01
C LYS A 414 -17.25 27.02 -13.39
N ILE A 415 -16.82 26.04 -12.60
CA ILE A 415 -17.73 25.15 -11.84
C ILE A 415 -18.43 25.94 -10.73
N ILE A 416 -17.72 26.77 -9.98
CA ILE A 416 -18.28 27.61 -8.91
C ILE A 416 -19.29 28.61 -9.49
N ASP A 417 -18.96 29.22 -10.62
CA ASP A 417 -19.83 30.17 -11.32
C ASP A 417 -21.02 29.51 -12.04
N GLY A 418 -21.15 28.18 -11.98
CA GLY A 418 -22.23 27.42 -12.59
C GLY A 418 -22.17 27.33 -14.12
N GLN A 419 -21.04 27.73 -14.74
CA GLN A 419 -20.82 27.65 -16.19
C GLN A 419 -20.56 26.20 -16.63
N ILE A 420 -19.96 25.39 -15.77
CA ILE A 420 -19.76 23.94 -15.98
C ILE A 420 -20.67 23.19 -15.02
N LYS A 421 -21.53 22.34 -15.56
CA LYS A 421 -22.38 21.42 -14.79
C LYS A 421 -21.78 20.01 -14.87
N LEU A 422 -21.33 19.50 -13.74
CA LEU A 422 -20.79 18.14 -13.65
C LEU A 422 -21.91 17.11 -13.79
N HIS A 423 -21.73 16.11 -14.64
CA HIS A 423 -22.66 14.99 -14.79
C HIS A 423 -22.62 14.11 -13.54
N GLN A 424 -23.77 13.85 -12.94
CA GLN A 424 -23.84 12.90 -11.83
C GLN A 424 -23.77 11.46 -12.35
N ASN A 425 -23.15 10.59 -11.56
CA ASN A 425 -23.13 9.18 -11.88
C ASN A 425 -24.58 8.62 -11.94
N PRO A 426 -24.93 7.83 -12.97
CA PRO A 426 -26.23 7.18 -13.06
C PRO A 426 -26.53 6.31 -11.81
N VAL A 427 -27.81 6.16 -11.48
CA VAL A 427 -28.26 5.40 -10.29
C VAL A 427 -27.71 3.96 -10.29
N TRP A 428 -27.75 3.29 -11.45
CA TRP A 428 -27.24 1.92 -11.58
C TRP A 428 -25.74 1.81 -11.26
N VAL A 429 -24.94 2.84 -11.56
CA VAL A 429 -23.51 2.90 -11.20
C VAL A 429 -23.36 2.97 -9.68
N ASN A 430 -24.14 3.81 -9.02
CA ASN A 430 -24.12 3.94 -7.56
C ASN A 430 -24.54 2.63 -6.86
N ILE A 431 -25.55 1.92 -7.39
CA ILE A 431 -25.94 0.61 -6.87
C ILE A 431 -24.81 -0.41 -7.07
N SER A 432 -24.21 -0.45 -8.26
CA SER A 432 -23.09 -1.36 -8.56
C SER A 432 -21.89 -1.13 -7.63
N ILE A 433 -21.58 0.14 -7.34
CA ILE A 433 -20.55 0.52 -6.38
C ILE A 433 -20.92 0.00 -4.99
N SER A 434 -22.14 0.20 -4.53
CA SER A 434 -22.61 -0.24 -3.20
C SER A 434 -22.49 -1.75 -3.03
N ILE A 435 -22.88 -2.53 -4.05
CA ILE A 435 -22.71 -3.99 -4.07
C ILE A 435 -21.23 -4.34 -3.98
N MET A 436 -20.38 -3.70 -4.79
CA MET A 436 -18.94 -3.99 -4.84
C MET A 436 -18.27 -3.70 -3.50
N LEU A 437 -18.54 -2.57 -2.85
CA LEU A 437 -18.02 -2.22 -1.53
C LEU A 437 -18.40 -3.29 -0.48
N THR A 438 -19.70 -3.65 -0.46
CA THR A 438 -20.20 -4.69 0.46
C THR A 438 -19.50 -6.03 0.26
N LEU A 439 -19.31 -6.46 -0.99
CA LEU A 439 -18.66 -7.73 -1.32
C LEU A 439 -17.16 -7.72 -0.96
N VAL A 440 -16.46 -6.62 -1.24
CA VAL A 440 -15.03 -6.47 -0.90
C VAL A 440 -14.84 -6.52 0.61
N MET A 441 -15.69 -5.83 1.38
CA MET A 441 -15.62 -5.83 2.83
C MET A 441 -15.91 -7.23 3.41
N LEU A 442 -16.95 -7.90 2.92
CA LEU A 442 -17.27 -9.28 3.31
C LEU A 442 -16.10 -10.24 3.01
N ALA A 443 -15.47 -10.11 1.84
CA ALA A 443 -14.30 -10.92 1.49
C ALA A 443 -13.13 -10.69 2.46
N GLY A 444 -12.86 -9.44 2.85
CA GLY A 444 -11.86 -9.09 3.85
C GLY A 444 -12.13 -9.73 5.22
N ILE A 445 -13.38 -9.66 5.68
CA ILE A 445 -13.82 -10.28 6.95
C ILE A 445 -13.67 -11.81 6.90
N LEU A 446 -14.17 -12.47 5.85
CA LEU A 446 -14.07 -13.92 5.69
C LEU A 446 -12.62 -14.40 5.66
N LEU A 447 -11.75 -13.65 4.99
CA LEU A 447 -10.33 -13.96 4.94
C LEU A 447 -9.66 -13.79 6.33
N SER A 448 -10.04 -12.75 7.07
CA SER A 448 -9.60 -12.55 8.46
C SER A 448 -10.06 -13.69 9.38
N ILE A 449 -11.32 -14.13 9.28
CA ILE A 449 -11.85 -15.29 10.00
C ILE A 449 -10.98 -16.53 9.73
N LYS A 450 -10.68 -16.80 8.45
CA LYS A 450 -9.83 -17.94 8.08
C LYS A 450 -8.43 -17.85 8.69
N ILE A 451 -7.83 -16.65 8.74
CA ILE A 451 -6.52 -16.45 9.37
C ILE A 451 -6.57 -16.73 10.87
N VAL A 452 -7.60 -16.23 11.58
CA VAL A 452 -7.77 -16.50 13.01
C VAL A 452 -7.95 -18.01 13.25
N GLN A 453 -8.73 -18.71 12.41
CA GLN A 453 -8.88 -20.18 12.50
C GLN A 453 -7.52 -20.88 12.38
N LEU A 454 -6.74 -20.54 11.36
CA LEU A 454 -5.42 -21.14 11.14
C LEU A 454 -4.42 -20.81 12.24
N LEU A 455 -4.48 -19.59 12.81
CA LEU A 455 -3.65 -19.19 13.95
C LEU A 455 -4.03 -19.99 15.21
N ASN A 456 -5.31 -20.17 15.50
CA ASN A 456 -5.77 -20.95 16.64
C ASN A 456 -5.29 -22.40 16.56
N VAL A 457 -5.30 -23.00 15.36
CA VAL A 457 -4.76 -24.35 15.14
C VAL A 457 -3.24 -24.38 15.32
N LYS A 458 -2.52 -23.40 14.77
CA LYS A 458 -1.06 -23.33 14.82
C LYS A 458 -0.52 -23.09 16.22
N THR A 459 -1.18 -22.25 17.01
CA THR A 459 -0.74 -21.86 18.34
C THR A 459 -1.19 -22.81 19.45
N GLY A 460 -2.11 -23.75 19.16
CA GLY A 460 -2.60 -24.73 20.13
C GLY A 460 -3.35 -24.13 21.32
N PHE A 461 -3.77 -22.87 21.25
CA PHE A 461 -4.49 -22.21 22.32
C PHE A 461 -5.89 -22.82 22.53
N ASN A 462 -6.26 -23.03 23.79
CA ASN A 462 -7.47 -23.69 24.30
C ASN A 462 -8.80 -23.04 23.84
N LYS A 463 -9.95 -23.62 24.27
CA LYS A 463 -11.34 -23.14 23.99
C LYS A 463 -11.54 -21.62 24.12
N SER A 464 -10.81 -20.96 25.01
CA SER A 464 -10.82 -19.50 25.22
C SER A 464 -10.28 -18.70 24.00
N SER A 465 -9.53 -19.33 23.09
CA SER A 465 -9.05 -18.66 21.85
C SER A 465 -10.15 -18.46 20.81
N ARG A 466 -11.31 -19.12 20.95
CA ARG A 466 -12.49 -18.86 20.09
C ARG A 466 -12.95 -17.40 20.19
N ILE A 467 -12.73 -16.74 21.32
CA ILE A 467 -13.04 -15.33 21.53
C ILE A 467 -12.26 -14.43 20.58
N LEU A 468 -11.10 -14.85 20.07
CA LEU A 468 -10.33 -14.06 19.10
C LEU A 468 -11.00 -13.93 17.74
N PHE A 469 -12.11 -14.65 17.48
CA PHE A 469 -13.01 -14.34 16.37
C PHE A 469 -13.71 -12.99 16.52
N LEU A 470 -13.67 -12.37 17.70
CA LEU A 470 -14.07 -10.97 17.86
C LEU A 470 -13.23 -10.03 16.98
N ILE A 471 -11.98 -10.38 16.62
CA ILE A 471 -11.18 -9.54 15.73
C ILE A 471 -11.91 -9.29 14.39
N PRO A 472 -12.17 -10.30 13.54
CA PRO A 472 -12.88 -10.08 12.30
C PRO A 472 -14.32 -9.61 12.48
N VAL A 473 -15.01 -10.07 13.52
CA VAL A 473 -16.41 -9.69 13.76
C VAL A 473 -16.52 -8.25 14.23
N VAL A 474 -15.85 -7.85 15.30
CA VAL A 474 -15.96 -6.49 15.85
C VAL A 474 -15.28 -5.48 14.91
N TYR A 475 -14.01 -5.72 14.56
CA TYR A 475 -13.27 -4.77 13.73
C TYR A 475 -13.83 -4.71 12.30
N GLY A 476 -14.26 -5.84 11.73
CA GLY A 476 -14.88 -5.87 10.40
C GLY A 476 -16.27 -5.23 10.37
N SER A 477 -17.07 -5.41 11.44
CA SER A 477 -18.41 -4.81 11.53
C SER A 477 -18.38 -3.28 11.58
N ILE A 478 -17.34 -2.67 12.12
CA ILE A 478 -17.16 -1.20 12.12
C ILE A 478 -17.24 -0.64 10.70
N PHE A 479 -16.61 -1.30 9.74
CA PHE A 479 -16.65 -0.89 8.33
C PHE A 479 -17.92 -1.36 7.62
N LEU A 480 -18.29 -2.63 7.81
CA LEU A 480 -19.40 -3.22 7.10
C LEU A 480 -20.73 -2.54 7.45
N LEU A 481 -20.99 -2.31 8.74
CA LEU A 481 -22.21 -1.62 9.19
C LEU A 481 -22.25 -0.17 8.66
N MET A 482 -21.11 0.54 8.75
CA MET A 482 -21.03 1.88 8.17
C MET A 482 -21.39 1.88 6.68
N ILE A 483 -20.82 0.98 5.87
CA ILE A 483 -21.10 0.86 4.44
C ILE A 483 -22.59 0.53 4.21
N LEU A 484 -23.15 -0.42 4.96
CA LEU A 484 -24.53 -0.83 4.82
C LEU A 484 -25.50 0.32 5.14
N PHE A 485 -25.32 0.96 6.30
CA PHE A 485 -26.20 2.07 6.69
C PHE A 485 -26.08 3.27 5.77
N TRP A 486 -24.87 3.60 5.33
CA TRP A 486 -24.64 4.75 4.46
C TRP A 486 -25.12 4.54 3.02
N ARG A 487 -25.00 3.32 2.48
CA ARG A 487 -25.23 3.08 1.05
C ARG A 487 -26.59 2.46 0.74
N TRP A 488 -27.24 1.83 1.73
CA TRP A 488 -28.45 1.07 1.51
C TRP A 488 -29.66 1.63 2.27
N PHE A 489 -29.45 2.44 3.30
CA PHE A 489 -30.47 3.10 4.13
C PHE A 489 -30.23 4.61 4.21
#